data_95de24f614f72a84075c04b3950e4f10
#
_entry.id   95de24f614f72a84075c04b3950e4f10
#
_cell.length_a   1.000
_cell.length_b   1.000
_cell.length_c   1.000
_cell.angle_alpha   90.00
_cell.angle_beta   90.00
_cell.angle_gamma   90.00
#
_symmetry.space_group_name_H-M   'P 1'
#
loop_
_entity.id
_entity.type
_entity.pdbx_description
1 polymer ?
#
loop_
_entity_poly.entity_id
_entity_poly.type
_entity_poly.pdbx_seq_one_letter_code
_entity_poly.pdbx_strand_id
1 'polypeptide(L)'
;MTAIDFQLRKATQSDLKAIAHLLSEGFSFDGHVIVQTAEELAEEFDGTYCSLEHDVLVVEHASQIIGVGYTIFLPSETKEERCYIFGTTKPEFRGNGVGTAVMTWASEHGESLLRSTNRTIPKYLRSDMSTTNSTAGELFQSFKMNAVRWNEDLIIDLNQSLEVFVSPGYSVIPWNSARDEEARTVKNLAFMDHWGSTPTNEEGWEQLVHGSTAKLDQSFFALDSNNNIVGLLLSHRYESDDETLGKRIGWIDKLATLSEHRGKSIGRSLITHALAAYRREGLTHAALDVDTENPTGAYGLYTAVGFSTFRGSVTYERKVQ
;
A
#
# COMPACT_ATOMS: atom_id res chain seq x y z
N MET A 1 -27.33 -21.50 14.16
CA MET A 1 -27.48 -20.44 13.16
C MET A 1 -27.86 -21.10 11.85
N THR A 2 -28.94 -20.70 11.20
CA THR A 2 -29.26 -21.16 9.83
C THR A 2 -28.21 -20.62 8.90
N ALA A 3 -27.55 -21.51 8.13
CA ALA A 3 -26.60 -21.10 7.11
C ALA A 3 -27.31 -20.15 6.13
N ILE A 4 -26.72 -19.00 5.84
CA ILE A 4 -27.25 -18.11 4.82
C ILE A 4 -26.91 -18.69 3.44
N ASP A 5 -27.85 -18.56 2.51
CA ASP A 5 -27.61 -18.93 1.11
C ASP A 5 -26.96 -17.75 0.38
N PHE A 6 -25.81 -17.95 -0.24
CA PHE A 6 -25.11 -16.93 -1.01
C PHE A 6 -24.48 -17.54 -2.27
N GLN A 7 -24.25 -16.69 -3.25
CA GLN A 7 -23.64 -17.08 -4.53
C GLN A 7 -22.34 -16.29 -4.75
N LEU A 8 -21.36 -16.97 -5.36
CA LEU A 8 -20.13 -16.35 -5.81
C LEU A 8 -20.23 -16.07 -7.31
N ARG A 9 -19.89 -14.86 -7.70
CA ARG A 9 -19.78 -14.48 -9.10
C ARG A 9 -18.63 -13.52 -9.34
N LYS A 10 -18.18 -13.43 -10.57
CA LYS A 10 -17.22 -12.41 -10.96
C LYS A 10 -17.81 -11.01 -10.81
N ALA A 11 -16.96 -10.06 -10.49
CA ALA A 11 -17.34 -8.66 -10.43
C ALA A 11 -17.51 -8.06 -11.84
N THR A 12 -18.28 -7.00 -11.92
CA THR A 12 -18.51 -6.21 -13.15
C THR A 12 -18.33 -4.73 -12.85
N GLN A 13 -18.21 -3.88 -13.86
CA GLN A 13 -18.11 -2.43 -13.69
C GLN A 13 -19.25 -1.83 -12.87
N SER A 14 -20.46 -2.40 -12.98
CA SER A 14 -21.61 -1.94 -12.19
C SER A 14 -21.52 -2.22 -10.70
N ASP A 15 -20.61 -3.12 -10.27
CA ASP A 15 -20.42 -3.50 -8.88
C ASP A 15 -19.45 -2.56 -8.12
N LEU A 16 -18.64 -1.77 -8.83
CA LEU A 16 -17.55 -0.98 -8.24
C LEU A 16 -17.99 -0.09 -7.08
N LYS A 17 -19.15 0.58 -7.20
CA LYS A 17 -19.69 1.41 -6.12
C LYS A 17 -20.06 0.60 -4.88
N ALA A 18 -20.66 -0.57 -5.08
CA ALA A 18 -21.04 -1.46 -3.98
C ALA A 18 -19.79 -2.08 -3.32
N ILE A 19 -18.78 -2.44 -4.12
CA ILE A 19 -17.49 -2.94 -3.64
C ILE A 19 -16.77 -1.86 -2.82
N ALA A 20 -16.67 -0.64 -3.34
CA ALA A 20 -16.04 0.49 -2.64
C ALA A 20 -16.70 0.75 -1.27
N HIS A 21 -18.03 0.78 -1.23
CA HIS A 21 -18.77 0.94 0.01
C HIS A 21 -18.51 -0.21 1.00
N LEU A 22 -18.55 -1.46 0.52
CA LEU A 22 -18.30 -2.64 1.35
C LEU A 22 -16.87 -2.67 1.92
N LEU A 23 -15.86 -2.30 1.13
CA LEU A 23 -14.48 -2.21 1.59
C LEU A 23 -14.33 -1.13 2.67
N SER A 24 -14.87 0.07 2.43
CA SER A 24 -14.83 1.18 3.39
C SER A 24 -15.52 0.83 4.71
N GLU A 25 -16.71 0.17 4.64
CA GLU A 25 -17.44 -0.30 5.81
C GLU A 25 -16.63 -1.36 6.59
N GLY A 26 -16.03 -2.32 5.88
CA GLY A 26 -15.20 -3.36 6.46
C GLY A 26 -13.94 -2.80 7.13
N PHE A 27 -13.23 -1.91 6.48
CA PHE A 27 -12.04 -1.25 7.04
C PHE A 27 -12.38 -0.44 8.29
N SER A 28 -13.45 0.35 8.23
CA SER A 28 -13.90 1.14 9.38
C SER A 28 -14.28 0.26 10.58
N PHE A 29 -15.01 -0.84 10.34
CA PHE A 29 -15.36 -1.81 11.38
C PHE A 29 -14.12 -2.47 12.01
N ASP A 30 -13.08 -2.70 11.23
CA ASP A 30 -11.82 -3.31 11.66
C ASP A 30 -10.82 -2.29 12.27
N GLY A 31 -11.26 -1.04 12.46
CA GLY A 31 -10.45 0.02 13.08
C GLY A 31 -9.43 0.66 12.14
N HIS A 32 -9.49 0.35 10.85
CA HIS A 32 -8.71 1.00 9.79
C HIS A 32 -9.66 1.88 8.97
N VAL A 33 -9.67 3.17 9.26
CA VAL A 33 -10.48 4.11 8.48
C VAL A 33 -9.76 4.38 7.15
N ILE A 34 -10.28 3.78 6.10
CA ILE A 34 -9.88 3.99 4.69
C ILE A 34 -11.18 4.06 3.89
N VAL A 35 -11.36 5.13 3.13
CA VAL A 35 -12.52 5.32 2.26
C VAL A 35 -12.12 4.98 0.83
N GLN A 36 -12.61 3.87 0.31
CA GLN A 36 -12.39 3.48 -1.08
C GLN A 36 -13.43 4.17 -1.97
N THR A 37 -12.99 4.69 -3.12
CA THR A 37 -13.89 5.20 -4.15
C THR A 37 -14.02 4.23 -5.31
N ALA A 38 -15.11 4.34 -6.07
CA ALA A 38 -15.31 3.52 -7.26
C ALA A 38 -14.28 3.84 -8.36
N GLU A 39 -13.84 5.09 -8.40
CA GLU A 39 -12.83 5.59 -9.33
C GLU A 39 -11.44 4.98 -9.03
N GLU A 40 -11.01 5.00 -7.75
CA GLU A 40 -9.75 4.37 -7.32
C GLU A 40 -9.75 2.86 -7.58
N LEU A 41 -10.87 2.18 -7.29
CA LEU A 41 -11.01 0.75 -7.59
C LEU A 41 -11.02 0.47 -9.10
N ALA A 42 -11.58 1.36 -9.92
CA ALA A 42 -11.54 1.20 -11.36
C ALA A 42 -10.10 1.27 -11.89
N GLU A 43 -9.29 2.20 -11.38
CA GLU A 43 -7.86 2.29 -11.71
C GLU A 43 -7.08 1.05 -11.23
N GLU A 44 -7.33 0.59 -10.00
CA GLU A 44 -6.65 -0.57 -9.44
C GLU A 44 -6.99 -1.87 -10.20
N PHE A 45 -8.26 -2.05 -10.57
CA PHE A 45 -8.76 -3.26 -11.23
C PHE A 45 -8.66 -3.25 -12.76
N ASP A 46 -8.22 -2.17 -13.36
CA ASP A 46 -7.85 -2.07 -14.78
C ASP A 46 -6.32 -1.95 -14.95
N GLY A 47 -5.58 -2.14 -13.86
CA GLY A 47 -4.12 -2.03 -13.84
C GLY A 47 -3.40 -3.30 -14.28
N THR A 48 -2.09 -3.17 -14.39
CA THR A 48 -1.15 -4.25 -14.78
C THR A 48 -1.25 -5.50 -13.91
N TYR A 49 -1.64 -5.35 -12.65
CA TYR A 49 -1.49 -6.39 -11.63
C TYR A 49 -2.82 -6.99 -11.17
N CYS A 50 -3.94 -6.42 -11.58
CA CYS A 50 -5.29 -6.86 -11.22
C CYS A 50 -6.26 -6.54 -12.36
N SER A 51 -7.08 -7.50 -12.74
CA SER A 51 -8.14 -7.36 -13.75
C SER A 51 -9.51 -7.57 -13.11
N LEU A 52 -10.41 -6.60 -13.27
CA LEU A 52 -11.76 -6.69 -12.73
C LEU A 52 -12.47 -7.99 -13.17
N GLU A 53 -12.29 -8.37 -14.44
CA GLU A 53 -12.97 -9.55 -15.03
C GLU A 53 -12.43 -10.88 -14.48
N HIS A 54 -11.13 -10.92 -14.15
CA HIS A 54 -10.45 -12.18 -13.82
C HIS A 54 -10.13 -12.31 -12.35
N ASP A 55 -9.74 -11.20 -11.70
CA ASP A 55 -9.09 -11.20 -10.40
C ASP A 55 -9.98 -10.65 -9.27
N VAL A 56 -11.26 -10.34 -9.54
CA VAL A 56 -12.21 -9.83 -8.55
C VAL A 56 -13.47 -10.69 -8.49
N LEU A 57 -13.81 -11.14 -7.29
CA LEU A 57 -15.00 -11.94 -7.01
C LEU A 57 -15.89 -11.21 -6.01
N VAL A 58 -17.20 -11.28 -6.21
CA VAL A 58 -18.19 -10.82 -5.23
C VAL A 58 -19.02 -11.98 -4.71
N VAL A 59 -19.45 -11.86 -3.45
CA VAL A 59 -20.38 -12.75 -2.80
C VAL A 59 -21.72 -12.03 -2.69
N GLU A 60 -22.77 -12.63 -3.25
CA GLU A 60 -24.10 -12.04 -3.32
C GLU A 60 -25.12 -12.86 -2.51
N HIS A 61 -25.92 -12.17 -1.72
CA HIS A 61 -27.06 -12.70 -0.99
C HIS A 61 -28.26 -11.77 -1.17
N ALA A 62 -29.41 -12.32 -1.60
CA ALA A 62 -30.64 -11.54 -1.83
C ALA A 62 -30.42 -10.27 -2.67
N SER A 63 -29.64 -10.36 -3.75
CA SER A 63 -29.25 -9.25 -4.63
C SER A 63 -28.41 -8.14 -3.97
N GLN A 64 -27.81 -8.42 -2.81
CA GLN A 64 -26.86 -7.54 -2.13
C GLN A 64 -25.47 -8.15 -2.16
N ILE A 65 -24.44 -7.34 -2.48
CA ILE A 65 -23.05 -7.75 -2.30
C ILE A 65 -22.72 -7.69 -0.81
N ILE A 66 -22.37 -8.86 -0.25
CA ILE A 66 -22.07 -9.05 1.18
C ILE A 66 -20.62 -9.45 1.43
N GLY A 67 -19.87 -9.70 0.38
CA GLY A 67 -18.45 -10.04 0.42
C GLY A 67 -17.78 -9.72 -0.90
N VAL A 68 -16.49 -9.45 -0.82
CA VAL A 68 -15.61 -9.26 -1.98
C VAL A 68 -14.26 -9.89 -1.69
N GLY A 69 -13.65 -10.46 -2.71
CA GLY A 69 -12.27 -10.90 -2.71
C GLY A 69 -11.58 -10.52 -4.00
N TYR A 70 -10.31 -10.14 -3.94
CA TYR A 70 -9.51 -9.85 -5.12
C TYR A 70 -8.05 -10.23 -4.93
N THR A 71 -7.34 -10.37 -6.06
CA THR A 71 -5.93 -10.74 -6.07
C THR A 71 -5.14 -9.71 -6.85
N ILE A 72 -3.95 -9.36 -6.32
CA ILE A 72 -2.98 -8.51 -7.00
C ILE A 72 -1.73 -9.34 -7.24
N PHE A 73 -1.47 -9.70 -8.49
CA PHE A 73 -0.31 -10.51 -8.84
C PHE A 73 0.87 -9.62 -9.23
N LEU A 74 1.97 -9.74 -8.48
CA LEU A 74 3.20 -8.99 -8.68
C LEU A 74 4.28 -9.93 -9.26
N PRO A 75 4.38 -10.05 -10.59
CA PRO A 75 5.40 -10.86 -11.23
C PRO A 75 6.79 -10.27 -10.98
N SER A 76 7.79 -11.13 -10.88
CA SER A 76 9.18 -10.70 -10.73
C SER A 76 10.11 -11.70 -11.40
N GLU A 77 11.25 -11.22 -11.87
CA GLU A 77 12.33 -12.08 -12.39
C GLU A 77 13.44 -12.31 -11.37
N THR A 78 13.37 -11.59 -10.26
CA THR A 78 14.37 -11.63 -9.19
C THR A 78 13.71 -11.82 -7.85
N LYS A 79 14.45 -12.30 -6.86
CA LYS A 79 14.05 -12.49 -5.46
C LYS A 79 12.84 -13.42 -5.27
N GLU A 80 11.64 -12.95 -5.57
CA GLU A 80 10.39 -13.66 -5.30
C GLU A 80 9.24 -13.15 -6.16
N GLU A 81 8.24 -13.98 -6.43
CA GLU A 81 6.94 -13.59 -6.95
C GLU A 81 5.91 -13.61 -5.83
N ARG A 82 4.98 -12.66 -5.87
CA ARG A 82 3.94 -12.51 -4.86
C ARG A 82 2.59 -12.36 -5.52
N CYS A 83 1.60 -12.98 -4.91
CA CYS A 83 0.21 -12.66 -5.16
C CYS A 83 -0.41 -12.23 -3.82
N TYR A 84 -0.82 -10.98 -3.75
CA TYR A 84 -1.59 -10.48 -2.61
C TYR A 84 -3.05 -10.88 -2.80
N ILE A 85 -3.66 -11.32 -1.71
CA ILE A 85 -5.08 -11.66 -1.66
C ILE A 85 -5.75 -10.75 -0.64
N PHE A 86 -6.80 -10.06 -1.07
CA PHE A 86 -7.55 -9.13 -0.27
C PHE A 86 -9.02 -9.48 -0.28
N GLY A 87 -9.75 -8.94 0.67
CA GLY A 87 -11.19 -9.07 0.69
C GLY A 87 -11.80 -8.66 2.02
N THR A 88 -13.11 -8.49 2.00
CA THR A 88 -13.88 -8.24 3.21
C THR A 88 -15.24 -8.91 3.14
N THR A 89 -15.83 -9.08 4.31
CA THR A 89 -17.23 -9.51 4.49
C THR A 89 -17.95 -8.41 5.25
N LYS A 90 -19.13 -8.06 4.77
CA LYS A 90 -20.00 -7.10 5.44
C LYS A 90 -20.17 -7.48 6.91
N PRO A 91 -19.98 -6.57 7.88
CA PRO A 91 -19.88 -6.90 9.29
C PRO A 91 -21.00 -7.79 9.82
N GLU A 92 -22.27 -7.50 9.46
CA GLU A 92 -23.42 -8.27 9.89
C GLU A 92 -23.50 -9.71 9.32
N PHE A 93 -22.73 -10.00 8.25
CA PHE A 93 -22.67 -11.31 7.63
C PHE A 93 -21.43 -12.13 8.01
N ARG A 94 -20.58 -11.60 8.90
CA ARG A 94 -19.42 -12.34 9.40
C ARG A 94 -19.86 -13.56 10.21
N GLY A 95 -19.01 -14.60 10.26
CA GLY A 95 -19.33 -15.84 10.95
C GLY A 95 -20.30 -16.78 10.21
N ASN A 96 -20.73 -16.44 8.99
CA ASN A 96 -21.64 -17.24 8.16
C ASN A 96 -20.95 -17.95 6.98
N GLY A 97 -19.62 -18.08 7.00
CA GLY A 97 -18.84 -18.78 5.98
C GLY A 97 -18.44 -17.92 4.76
N VAL A 98 -18.92 -16.68 4.64
CA VAL A 98 -18.60 -15.78 3.50
C VAL A 98 -17.11 -15.55 3.39
N GLY A 99 -16.43 -15.17 4.48
CA GLY A 99 -14.98 -14.95 4.49
C GLY A 99 -14.20 -16.23 4.11
N THR A 100 -14.66 -17.40 4.53
CA THR A 100 -14.05 -18.69 4.14
C THR A 100 -14.19 -18.92 2.64
N ALA A 101 -15.35 -18.64 2.06
CA ALA A 101 -15.58 -18.79 0.62
C ALA A 101 -14.70 -17.84 -0.20
N VAL A 102 -14.58 -16.56 0.23
CA VAL A 102 -13.67 -15.59 -0.37
C VAL A 102 -12.23 -16.06 -0.31
N MET A 103 -11.76 -16.49 0.86
CA MET A 103 -10.39 -16.97 1.05
C MET A 103 -10.08 -18.23 0.26
N THR A 104 -11.05 -19.15 0.12
CA THR A 104 -10.89 -20.36 -0.71
C THR A 104 -10.62 -19.95 -2.15
N TRP A 105 -11.52 -19.12 -2.73
CA TRP A 105 -11.35 -18.66 -4.10
C TRP A 105 -10.04 -17.87 -4.29
N ALA A 106 -9.77 -16.88 -3.43
CA ALA A 106 -8.60 -16.02 -3.56
C ALA A 106 -7.28 -16.81 -3.45
N SER A 107 -7.24 -17.81 -2.54
CA SER A 107 -6.07 -18.69 -2.41
C SER A 107 -5.85 -19.56 -3.64
N GLU A 108 -6.90 -20.19 -4.16
CA GLU A 108 -6.82 -21.05 -5.35
C GLU A 108 -6.45 -20.24 -6.59
N HIS A 109 -7.07 -19.07 -6.76
CA HIS A 109 -6.81 -18.18 -7.88
C HIS A 109 -5.39 -17.61 -7.82
N GLY A 110 -4.96 -17.07 -6.69
CA GLY A 110 -3.62 -16.55 -6.48
C GLY A 110 -2.52 -17.61 -6.66
N GLU A 111 -2.76 -18.85 -6.19
CA GLU A 111 -1.84 -19.95 -6.47
C GLU A 111 -1.77 -20.29 -7.97
N SER A 112 -2.90 -20.25 -8.67
CA SER A 112 -2.94 -20.48 -10.13
C SER A 112 -2.10 -19.43 -10.87
N LEU A 113 -2.24 -18.14 -10.50
CA LEU A 113 -1.43 -17.06 -11.06
C LEU A 113 0.07 -17.27 -10.81
N LEU A 114 0.46 -17.60 -9.58
CA LEU A 114 1.85 -17.88 -9.23
C LEU A 114 2.41 -19.11 -9.97
N ARG A 115 1.62 -20.16 -10.15
CA ARG A 115 2.03 -21.37 -10.89
C ARG A 115 2.05 -21.16 -12.40
N SER A 116 1.35 -20.17 -12.94
CA SER A 116 1.34 -19.89 -14.39
C SER A 116 2.70 -19.41 -14.90
N THR A 117 3.56 -18.92 -14.02
CA THR A 117 4.92 -18.52 -14.38
C THR A 117 5.89 -19.71 -14.29
N ASN A 118 6.81 -19.80 -15.25
CA ASN A 118 7.86 -20.85 -15.27
C ASN A 118 9.11 -20.47 -14.45
N ARG A 119 9.00 -19.47 -13.57
CA ARG A 119 10.14 -18.99 -12.77
C ARG A 119 10.40 -19.91 -11.59
N THR A 120 11.67 -20.11 -11.28
CA THR A 120 12.13 -21.01 -10.19
C THR A 120 12.37 -20.27 -8.87
N ILE A 121 12.12 -18.95 -8.82
CA ILE A 121 12.23 -18.14 -7.62
C ILE A 121 11.11 -18.46 -6.63
N PRO A 122 11.30 -18.14 -5.33
CA PRO A 122 10.24 -18.33 -4.33
C PRO A 122 8.95 -17.62 -4.71
N LYS A 123 7.81 -18.25 -4.38
CA LYS A 123 6.48 -17.77 -4.69
C LYS A 123 5.64 -17.73 -3.42
N TYR A 124 4.94 -16.61 -3.19
CA TYR A 124 4.21 -16.38 -1.96
C TYR A 124 2.81 -15.83 -2.21
N LEU A 125 1.83 -16.41 -1.49
CA LEU A 125 0.56 -15.73 -1.22
C LEU A 125 0.75 -14.84 -0.01
N ARG A 126 0.30 -13.58 -0.09
CA ARG A 126 0.34 -12.60 1.01
C ARG A 126 -1.02 -11.96 1.21
N SER A 127 -1.27 -11.52 2.41
CA SER A 127 -2.41 -10.69 2.77
C SER A 127 -2.03 -9.78 3.94
N ASP A 128 -2.49 -8.55 3.91
CA ASP A 128 -2.29 -7.61 4.98
C ASP A 128 -3.61 -7.38 5.73
N MET A 129 -3.52 -7.20 7.04
CA MET A 129 -4.68 -6.88 7.87
C MET A 129 -4.32 -5.92 9.00
N SER A 130 -5.31 -5.20 9.51
CA SER A 130 -5.17 -4.43 10.74
C SER A 130 -4.80 -5.34 11.91
N THR A 131 -3.87 -4.89 12.77
CA THR A 131 -3.52 -5.59 14.01
C THR A 131 -4.72 -5.70 14.97
N THR A 132 -5.76 -4.91 14.77
CA THR A 132 -7.01 -4.93 15.57
C THR A 132 -8.02 -5.98 15.10
N ASN A 133 -7.84 -6.57 13.90
CA ASN A 133 -8.75 -7.58 13.35
C ASN A 133 -8.28 -9.02 13.66
N SER A 134 -8.51 -9.48 14.88
CA SER A 134 -8.12 -10.85 15.29
C SER A 134 -8.82 -11.97 14.51
N THR A 135 -10.06 -11.75 14.09
CA THR A 135 -10.85 -12.77 13.36
C THR A 135 -10.30 -13.07 11.97
N ALA A 136 -9.73 -12.07 11.30
CA ALA A 136 -9.04 -12.28 10.02
C ALA A 136 -7.74 -13.09 10.23
N GLY A 137 -7.00 -12.85 11.31
CA GLY A 137 -5.82 -13.63 11.66
C GLY A 137 -6.11 -15.11 11.85
N GLU A 138 -7.19 -15.46 12.56
CA GLU A 138 -7.63 -16.86 12.70
C GLU A 138 -8.01 -17.48 11.35
N LEU A 139 -8.69 -16.73 10.49
CA LEU A 139 -9.03 -17.15 9.14
C LEU A 139 -7.77 -17.45 8.32
N PHE A 140 -6.79 -16.54 8.29
CA PHE A 140 -5.53 -16.74 7.56
C PHE A 140 -4.76 -17.96 8.06
N GLN A 141 -4.69 -18.16 9.38
CA GLN A 141 -4.05 -19.34 9.96
C GLN A 141 -4.74 -20.64 9.53
N SER A 142 -6.08 -20.66 9.38
CA SER A 142 -6.81 -21.82 8.88
C SER A 142 -6.45 -22.18 7.43
N PHE A 143 -5.98 -21.19 6.65
CA PHE A 143 -5.42 -21.34 5.30
C PHE A 143 -3.89 -21.54 5.28
N LYS A 144 -3.28 -21.84 6.44
CA LYS A 144 -1.84 -22.07 6.62
C LYS A 144 -0.96 -20.85 6.27
N MET A 145 -1.52 -19.66 6.40
CA MET A 145 -0.75 -18.42 6.33
C MET A 145 -0.25 -18.05 7.73
N ASN A 146 1.00 -17.61 7.82
CA ASN A 146 1.63 -17.21 9.08
C ASN A 146 1.93 -15.72 9.07
N ALA A 147 1.79 -15.07 10.23
CA ALA A 147 2.24 -13.71 10.40
C ALA A 147 3.76 -13.63 10.26
N VAL A 148 4.26 -12.77 9.37
CA VAL A 148 5.68 -12.70 9.00
C VAL A 148 6.26 -11.29 9.08
N ARG A 149 5.41 -10.24 9.06
CA ARG A 149 5.87 -8.86 9.08
C ARG A 149 4.85 -7.94 9.74
N TRP A 150 5.34 -6.94 10.45
CA TRP A 150 4.52 -5.91 11.11
C TRP A 150 4.90 -4.55 10.59
N ASN A 151 3.92 -3.78 10.21
CA ASN A 151 4.06 -2.39 9.78
C ASN A 151 3.29 -1.47 10.71
N GLU A 152 3.74 -0.23 10.78
CA GLU A 152 3.06 0.86 11.47
C GLU A 152 2.86 2.04 10.52
N ASP A 153 1.64 2.54 10.43
CA ASP A 153 1.43 3.88 9.94
C ASP A 153 1.82 4.87 11.03
N LEU A 154 2.70 5.78 10.69
CA LEU A 154 3.10 6.88 11.55
C LEU A 154 2.46 8.18 11.06
N ILE A 155 2.10 9.06 11.99
CA ILE A 155 1.45 10.34 11.71
C ILE A 155 2.14 11.49 12.44
N ILE A 156 2.13 12.68 11.84
CA ILE A 156 2.60 13.92 12.44
C ILE A 156 1.60 15.05 12.21
N ASP A 157 1.33 15.87 13.24
CA ASP A 157 0.53 17.09 13.13
C ASP A 157 1.38 18.22 12.51
N LEU A 158 0.91 18.82 11.41
CA LEU A 158 1.59 19.90 10.69
C LEU A 158 1.41 21.29 11.33
N ASN A 159 0.56 21.43 12.36
CA ASN A 159 0.42 22.68 13.09
C ASN A 159 1.61 22.99 14.00
N GLN A 160 2.42 21.97 14.33
CA GLN A 160 3.65 22.18 15.10
C GLN A 160 4.74 22.89 14.28
N SER A 161 5.71 23.50 14.97
CA SER A 161 6.85 24.17 14.29
C SER A 161 7.73 23.14 13.61
N LEU A 162 7.83 23.23 12.30
CA LEU A 162 8.67 22.37 11.48
C LEU A 162 9.63 23.26 10.67
N GLU A 163 10.92 23.10 10.91
CA GLU A 163 11.95 23.78 10.14
C GLU A 163 12.39 22.89 8.97
N VAL A 164 12.48 23.51 7.79
CA VAL A 164 13.04 22.84 6.61
C VAL A 164 14.53 22.66 6.82
N PHE A 165 14.95 21.40 6.80
CA PHE A 165 16.36 21.03 6.92
C PHE A 165 16.96 20.73 5.54
N VAL A 166 18.16 21.21 5.28
CA VAL A 166 18.93 20.88 4.07
C VAL A 166 20.20 20.17 4.46
N SER A 167 20.39 18.97 3.90
CA SER A 167 21.60 18.17 4.13
C SER A 167 22.81 18.84 3.47
N PRO A 168 23.93 19.06 4.20
CA PRO A 168 25.13 19.66 3.64
C PRO A 168 25.68 18.89 2.44
N GLY A 169 25.99 19.59 1.36
CA GLY A 169 26.51 19.01 0.12
C GLY A 169 25.46 18.41 -0.81
N TYR A 170 24.16 18.54 -0.47
CA TYR A 170 23.03 18.11 -1.26
C TYR A 170 22.06 19.25 -1.50
N SER A 171 21.23 19.13 -2.53
CA SER A 171 20.10 20.01 -2.77
C SER A 171 18.80 19.22 -2.87
N VAL A 172 17.69 19.85 -2.50
CA VAL A 172 16.35 19.27 -2.66
C VAL A 172 15.62 20.12 -3.68
N ILE A 173 15.12 19.46 -4.73
CA ILE A 173 14.36 20.11 -5.79
C ILE A 173 12.96 19.47 -5.92
N PRO A 174 11.94 20.19 -6.39
CA PRO A 174 10.66 19.60 -6.74
C PRO A 174 10.80 18.49 -7.77
N TRP A 175 9.84 17.57 -7.76
CA TRP A 175 9.76 16.50 -8.75
C TRP A 175 9.73 17.06 -10.17
N ASN A 176 10.40 16.39 -11.09
CA ASN A 176 10.41 16.72 -12.52
C ASN A 176 10.24 15.42 -13.31
N SER A 177 9.08 15.25 -13.95
CA SER A 177 8.75 14.03 -14.71
C SER A 177 9.69 13.73 -15.87
N ALA A 178 10.45 14.72 -16.36
CA ALA A 178 11.51 14.46 -17.33
C ALA A 178 12.64 13.55 -16.78
N ARG A 179 12.66 13.30 -15.46
CA ARG A 179 13.63 12.43 -14.77
C ARG A 179 13.00 11.16 -14.17
N ASP A 180 11.79 10.79 -14.57
CA ASP A 180 11.05 9.67 -13.98
C ASP A 180 11.80 8.34 -14.11
N GLU A 181 12.47 8.08 -15.22
CA GLU A 181 13.26 6.85 -15.41
C GLU A 181 14.49 6.81 -14.48
N GLU A 182 15.15 7.94 -14.27
CA GLU A 182 16.24 8.04 -13.30
C GLU A 182 15.70 7.81 -11.88
N ALA A 183 14.55 8.41 -11.54
CA ALA A 183 13.89 8.24 -10.26
C ALA A 183 13.47 6.78 -10.01
N ARG A 184 12.91 6.10 -11.03
CA ARG A 184 12.58 4.67 -10.97
C ARG A 184 13.82 3.82 -10.68
N THR A 185 14.92 4.11 -11.36
CA THR A 185 16.20 3.42 -11.13
C THR A 185 16.69 3.63 -9.70
N VAL A 186 16.70 4.87 -9.21
CA VAL A 186 17.12 5.20 -7.83
C VAL A 186 16.22 4.50 -6.81
N LYS A 187 14.90 4.52 -7.00
CA LYS A 187 13.95 3.80 -6.14
C LYS A 187 14.25 2.30 -6.13
N ASN A 188 14.42 1.68 -7.27
CA ASN A 188 14.68 0.25 -7.37
C ASN A 188 15.99 -0.16 -6.68
N LEU A 189 17.06 0.62 -6.86
CA LEU A 189 18.34 0.39 -6.17
C LEU A 189 18.23 0.60 -4.66
N ALA A 190 17.57 1.67 -4.21
CA ALA A 190 17.44 1.98 -2.80
C ALA A 190 16.60 0.96 -2.02
N PHE A 191 15.63 0.31 -2.69
CA PHE A 191 14.73 -0.68 -2.10
C PHE A 191 15.21 -2.13 -2.32
N MET A 192 16.39 -2.34 -2.89
CA MET A 192 16.90 -3.68 -3.20
C MET A 192 17.00 -4.57 -1.94
N ASP A 193 17.32 -3.99 -0.78
CA ASP A 193 17.47 -4.71 0.48
C ASP A 193 16.16 -4.76 1.30
N HIS A 194 15.09 -4.09 0.85
CA HIS A 194 13.81 -4.11 1.55
C HIS A 194 13.14 -5.48 1.44
N TRP A 195 12.57 -5.93 2.56
CA TRP A 195 11.76 -7.13 2.59
C TRP A 195 10.58 -7.01 1.63
N GLY A 196 10.30 -8.08 0.89
CA GLY A 196 9.18 -8.11 -0.05
C GLY A 196 9.29 -7.14 -1.24
N SER A 197 10.33 -6.32 -1.36
CA SER A 197 10.48 -5.40 -2.49
C SER A 197 11.09 -6.09 -3.71
N THR A 198 10.52 -5.82 -4.85
CA THR A 198 11.03 -6.20 -6.17
C THR A 198 11.15 -4.97 -7.06
N PRO A 199 12.00 -4.98 -8.09
CA PRO A 199 12.11 -3.86 -9.02
C PRO A 199 10.74 -3.53 -9.65
N THR A 200 10.36 -2.26 -9.62
CA THR A 200 9.16 -1.77 -10.30
C THR A 200 9.51 -1.57 -11.78
N ASN A 201 8.73 -2.19 -12.68
CA ASN A 201 8.87 -2.01 -14.13
C ASN A 201 8.32 -0.63 -14.57
N GLU A 202 8.43 -0.32 -15.87
CA GLU A 202 7.97 0.97 -16.41
C GLU A 202 6.48 1.21 -16.19
N GLU A 203 5.66 0.20 -16.47
CA GLU A 203 4.21 0.29 -16.36
C GLU A 203 3.74 0.48 -14.91
N GLY A 204 4.28 -0.30 -13.97
CA GLY A 204 4.00 -0.12 -12.54
C GLY A 204 4.55 1.20 -11.98
N TRP A 205 5.63 1.74 -12.58
CA TRP A 205 6.14 3.06 -12.24
C TRP A 205 5.21 4.16 -12.71
N GLU A 206 4.75 4.07 -13.96
CA GLU A 206 3.77 5.00 -14.53
C GLU A 206 2.51 5.07 -13.66
N GLN A 207 1.96 3.93 -13.29
CA GLN A 207 0.80 3.85 -12.39
C GLN A 207 1.10 4.48 -11.02
N LEU A 208 2.31 4.28 -10.48
CA LEU A 208 2.70 4.80 -9.18
C LEU A 208 2.83 6.34 -9.18
N VAL A 209 3.43 6.94 -10.22
CA VAL A 209 3.76 8.38 -10.25
C VAL A 209 2.71 9.22 -10.96
N HIS A 210 1.85 8.62 -11.79
CA HIS A 210 0.81 9.34 -12.55
C HIS A 210 -0.62 8.86 -12.26
N GLY A 211 -0.80 7.91 -11.31
CA GLY A 211 -2.12 7.54 -10.80
C GLY A 211 -2.82 8.73 -10.12
N SER A 212 -4.14 8.66 -9.98
CA SER A 212 -4.98 9.76 -9.48
C SER A 212 -4.59 10.29 -8.10
N THR A 213 -4.04 9.43 -7.26
CA THR A 213 -3.61 9.79 -5.90
C THR A 213 -2.23 10.42 -5.82
N ALA A 214 -1.39 10.31 -6.86
CA ALA A 214 -0.03 10.85 -6.86
C ALA A 214 -0.02 12.39 -6.83
N LYS A 215 0.87 12.98 -6.01
CA LYS A 215 1.03 14.43 -5.84
C LYS A 215 2.49 14.82 -6.11
N LEU A 216 2.83 14.93 -7.40
CA LEU A 216 4.19 15.25 -7.83
C LEU A 216 4.61 16.67 -7.45
N ASP A 217 3.68 17.59 -7.32
CA ASP A 217 3.88 18.97 -6.82
C ASP A 217 4.27 19.03 -5.33
N GLN A 218 4.06 17.92 -4.61
CA GLN A 218 4.44 17.72 -3.21
C GLN A 218 5.54 16.67 -3.05
N SER A 219 6.16 16.27 -4.16
CA SER A 219 7.21 15.26 -4.24
C SER A 219 8.56 15.89 -4.58
N PHE A 220 9.65 15.24 -4.18
CA PHE A 220 10.97 15.87 -4.24
C PHE A 220 12.07 14.87 -4.63
N PHE A 221 13.12 15.40 -5.26
CA PHE A 221 14.40 14.73 -5.44
C PHE A 221 15.48 15.35 -4.56
N ALA A 222 16.39 14.53 -4.04
CA ALA A 222 17.64 14.96 -3.46
C ALA A 222 18.76 14.74 -4.47
N LEU A 223 19.56 15.78 -4.74
CA LEU A 223 20.63 15.75 -5.71
C LEU A 223 22.00 15.88 -5.02
N ASP A 224 23.00 15.19 -5.56
CA ASP A 224 24.40 15.38 -5.22
C ASP A 224 25.02 16.62 -5.96
N SER A 225 26.31 16.87 -5.74
CA SER A 225 27.05 17.96 -6.38
C SER A 225 27.19 17.82 -7.90
N ASN A 226 26.97 16.61 -8.44
CA ASN A 226 27.02 16.32 -9.87
C ASN A 226 25.62 16.34 -10.52
N ASN A 227 24.60 16.79 -9.77
CA ASN A 227 23.19 16.83 -10.21
C ASN A 227 22.55 15.45 -10.45
N ASN A 228 23.10 14.37 -9.88
CA ASN A 228 22.48 13.04 -9.92
C ASN A 228 21.41 12.93 -8.82
N ILE A 229 20.30 12.24 -9.10
CA ILE A 229 19.31 11.88 -8.07
C ILE A 229 19.95 10.81 -7.15
N VAL A 230 20.05 11.13 -5.86
CA VAL A 230 20.59 10.21 -4.84
C VAL A 230 19.54 9.82 -3.80
N GLY A 231 18.39 10.46 -3.85
CA GLY A 231 17.21 10.14 -3.05
C GLY A 231 15.96 10.78 -3.62
N LEU A 232 14.82 10.26 -3.23
CA LEU A 232 13.53 10.79 -3.63
C LEU A 232 12.49 10.61 -2.52
N LEU A 233 11.48 11.46 -2.57
CA LEU A 233 10.25 11.33 -1.79
C LEU A 233 9.08 11.50 -2.74
N LEU A 234 8.20 10.49 -2.81
CA LEU A 234 6.95 10.51 -3.56
C LEU A 234 5.79 10.66 -2.59
N SER A 235 4.90 11.59 -2.88
CA SER A 235 3.72 11.91 -2.09
C SER A 235 2.45 11.44 -2.77
N HIS A 236 1.52 10.93 -1.97
CA HIS A 236 0.17 10.58 -2.38
C HIS A 236 -0.88 11.29 -1.51
N ARG A 237 -2.12 11.34 -2.00
CA ARG A 237 -3.23 11.99 -1.32
C ARG A 237 -4.52 11.22 -1.55
N TYR A 238 -5.20 10.88 -0.47
CA TYR A 238 -6.49 10.19 -0.45
C TYR A 238 -7.53 11.16 0.13
N GLU A 239 -8.12 11.99 -0.73
CA GLU A 239 -9.04 13.05 -0.31
C GLU A 239 -10.37 12.50 0.24
N SER A 240 -10.74 11.31 -0.21
CA SER A 240 -11.91 10.55 0.27
C SER A 240 -11.87 10.25 1.78
N ASP A 241 -10.68 10.16 2.37
CA ASP A 241 -10.50 9.86 3.80
C ASP A 241 -10.76 11.07 4.70
N ASP A 242 -10.69 12.29 4.18
CA ASP A 242 -10.63 13.53 4.96
C ASP A 242 -11.81 13.71 5.91
N GLU A 243 -13.02 13.55 5.41
CA GLU A 243 -14.24 13.75 6.20
C GLU A 243 -14.34 12.72 7.32
N THR A 244 -14.06 11.45 7.00
CA THR A 244 -14.17 10.33 7.94
C THR A 244 -13.08 10.40 9.01
N LEU A 245 -11.87 10.79 8.65
CA LEU A 245 -10.76 10.95 9.59
C LEU A 245 -10.78 12.27 10.35
N GLY A 246 -11.51 13.29 9.87
CA GLY A 246 -11.42 14.66 10.37
C GLY A 246 -10.02 15.26 10.20
N LYS A 247 -9.25 14.77 9.26
CA LYS A 247 -7.85 15.15 8.99
C LYS A 247 -7.59 15.19 7.49
N ARG A 248 -6.87 16.20 7.05
CA ARG A 248 -6.34 16.27 5.69
C ARG A 248 -4.90 15.78 5.71
N ILE A 249 -4.66 14.55 5.21
CA ILE A 249 -3.38 13.85 5.37
C ILE A 249 -2.64 13.81 4.05
N GLY A 250 -1.39 14.31 4.01
CA GLY A 250 -0.42 14.02 2.94
C GLY A 250 0.34 12.74 3.26
N TRP A 251 0.37 11.80 2.34
CA TRP A 251 1.06 10.53 2.51
C TRP A 251 2.44 10.56 1.87
N ILE A 252 3.47 10.20 2.62
CA ILE A 252 4.80 9.87 2.08
C ILE A 252 4.74 8.40 1.66
N ASP A 253 4.48 8.16 0.38
CA ASP A 253 4.35 6.82 -0.16
C ASP A 253 5.71 6.14 -0.37
N LYS A 254 6.69 6.86 -0.92
CA LYS A 254 8.06 6.36 -1.06
C LYS A 254 9.06 7.38 -0.54
N LEU A 255 9.98 6.89 0.30
CA LEU A 255 11.18 7.62 0.71
C LEU A 255 12.39 6.75 0.41
N ALA A 256 13.21 7.16 -0.53
CA ALA A 256 14.36 6.42 -1.00
C ALA A 256 15.66 7.23 -0.82
N THR A 257 16.75 6.56 -0.45
CA THR A 257 18.10 7.11 -0.48
C THR A 257 19.05 5.97 -0.89
N LEU A 258 19.88 6.20 -1.92
CA LEU A 258 20.89 5.24 -2.35
C LEU A 258 21.81 4.86 -1.19
N SER A 259 22.23 3.60 -1.13
CA SER A 259 22.98 3.02 0.00
C SER A 259 24.23 3.81 0.37
N GLU A 260 25.00 4.25 -0.63
CA GLU A 260 26.24 5.03 -0.48
C GLU A 260 26.03 6.47 0.00
N HIS A 261 24.77 6.93 -0.05
CA HIS A 261 24.36 8.25 0.42
C HIS A 261 23.57 8.21 1.75
N ARG A 262 23.35 7.04 2.34
CA ARG A 262 22.70 6.88 3.65
C ARG A 262 23.57 7.47 4.78
N GLY A 263 22.95 7.75 5.92
CA GLY A 263 23.64 8.33 7.10
C GLY A 263 24.00 9.82 6.96
N LYS A 264 23.66 10.46 5.83
CA LYS A 264 23.96 11.88 5.55
C LYS A 264 22.74 12.80 5.69
N SER A 265 21.70 12.37 6.41
CA SER A 265 20.46 13.12 6.68
C SER A 265 19.63 13.53 5.46
N ILE A 266 19.83 12.87 4.30
CA ILE A 266 19.07 13.15 3.07
C ILE A 266 17.58 12.84 3.27
N GLY A 267 17.25 11.72 3.90
CA GLY A 267 15.86 11.38 4.20
C GLY A 267 15.17 12.45 5.05
N ARG A 268 15.85 13.00 6.08
CA ARG A 268 15.32 14.12 6.87
C ARG A 268 15.10 15.36 6.01
N SER A 269 16.03 15.65 5.10
CA SER A 269 15.92 16.78 4.19
C SER A 269 14.67 16.66 3.29
N LEU A 270 14.48 15.50 2.68
CA LEU A 270 13.31 15.21 1.84
C LEU A 270 11.98 15.30 2.64
N ILE A 271 11.92 14.67 3.81
CA ILE A 271 10.73 14.71 4.67
C ILE A 271 10.36 16.16 5.02
N THR A 272 11.31 16.95 5.51
CA THR A 272 10.99 18.33 5.95
C THR A 272 10.54 19.23 4.80
N HIS A 273 11.01 18.99 3.56
CA HIS A 273 10.50 19.69 2.37
C HIS A 273 9.07 19.27 2.04
N ALA A 274 8.77 17.96 2.10
CA ALA A 274 7.40 17.48 1.88
C ALA A 274 6.43 18.00 2.94
N LEU A 275 6.79 17.97 4.24
CA LEU A 275 5.96 18.51 5.32
C LEU A 275 5.68 20.01 5.12
N ALA A 276 6.67 20.78 4.65
CA ALA A 276 6.49 22.19 4.32
C ALA A 276 5.57 22.40 3.11
N ALA A 277 5.63 21.52 2.10
CA ALA A 277 4.72 21.54 0.95
C ALA A 277 3.29 21.21 1.38
N TYR A 278 3.09 20.14 2.14
CA TYR A 278 1.77 19.75 2.69
C TYR A 278 1.12 20.89 3.47
N ARG A 279 1.90 21.54 4.33
CA ARG A 279 1.42 22.69 5.12
C ARG A 279 0.99 23.86 4.24
N ARG A 280 1.71 24.18 3.15
CA ARG A 280 1.34 25.24 2.20
C ARG A 280 0.03 24.94 1.49
N GLU A 281 -0.24 23.67 1.19
CA GLU A 281 -1.51 23.19 0.60
C GLU A 281 -2.63 23.09 1.65
N GLY A 282 -2.37 23.46 2.90
CA GLY A 282 -3.35 23.47 3.96
C GLY A 282 -3.68 22.08 4.50
N LEU A 283 -2.85 21.07 4.29
CA LEU A 283 -2.99 19.79 4.95
C LEU A 283 -2.72 19.93 6.44
N THR A 284 -3.41 19.11 7.25
CA THR A 284 -3.32 19.18 8.71
C THR A 284 -2.33 18.17 9.28
N HIS A 285 -2.11 17.07 8.57
CA HIS A 285 -1.23 15.99 9.00
C HIS A 285 -0.41 15.45 7.83
N ALA A 286 0.68 14.76 8.16
CA ALA A 286 1.36 13.88 7.23
C ALA A 286 1.43 12.47 7.83
N ALA A 287 1.41 11.46 6.96
CA ALA A 287 1.54 10.06 7.37
C ALA A 287 2.46 9.27 6.43
N LEU A 288 2.91 8.12 6.90
CA LEU A 288 3.70 7.16 6.14
C LEU A 288 3.52 5.77 6.75
N ASP A 289 3.76 4.73 5.95
CA ASP A 289 3.90 3.35 6.42
C ASP A 289 5.37 2.99 6.63
N VAL A 290 5.65 2.24 7.69
CA VAL A 290 7.01 1.75 7.99
C VAL A 290 6.98 0.30 8.47
N ASP A 291 7.83 -0.51 7.88
CA ASP A 291 8.18 -1.82 8.38
C ASP A 291 8.96 -1.70 9.70
N THR A 292 8.41 -2.25 10.79
CA THR A 292 8.97 -2.15 12.13
C THR A 292 10.32 -2.87 12.27
N GLU A 293 10.61 -3.82 11.39
CA GLU A 293 11.87 -4.58 11.35
C GLU A 293 12.83 -4.09 10.25
N ASN A 294 12.59 -2.88 9.70
CA ASN A 294 13.42 -2.34 8.64
C ASN A 294 14.87 -2.13 9.11
N PRO A 295 15.85 -2.81 8.48
CA PRO A 295 17.24 -2.75 8.93
C PRO A 295 17.92 -1.38 8.72
N THR A 296 17.31 -0.48 7.93
CA THR A 296 17.88 0.86 7.64
C THR A 296 17.73 1.86 8.78
N GLY A 297 17.00 1.53 9.85
CA GLY A 297 16.74 2.44 10.97
C GLY A 297 15.76 3.57 10.62
N ALA A 298 14.95 3.40 9.59
CA ALA A 298 13.98 4.41 9.10
C ALA A 298 13.00 4.83 10.21
N TYR A 299 12.57 3.92 11.06
CA TYR A 299 11.70 4.22 12.21
C TYR A 299 12.29 5.31 13.12
N GLY A 300 13.60 5.23 13.44
CA GLY A 300 14.29 6.24 14.23
C GLY A 300 14.37 7.61 13.54
N LEU A 301 14.47 7.64 12.21
CA LEU A 301 14.41 8.89 11.44
C LEU A 301 13.03 9.56 11.59
N TYR A 302 11.95 8.80 11.43
CA TYR A 302 10.60 9.34 11.50
C TYR A 302 10.24 9.85 12.89
N THR A 303 10.56 9.09 13.93
CA THR A 303 10.35 9.52 15.32
C THR A 303 11.17 10.76 15.67
N ALA A 304 12.41 10.87 15.17
CA ALA A 304 13.26 12.05 15.36
C ALA A 304 12.74 13.32 14.64
N VAL A 305 11.91 13.16 13.58
CA VAL A 305 11.20 14.26 12.92
C VAL A 305 9.94 14.66 13.71
N GLY A 306 9.37 13.74 14.51
CA GLY A 306 8.19 13.98 15.34
C GLY A 306 6.98 13.13 14.96
N PHE A 307 7.13 12.14 14.10
CA PHE A 307 6.07 11.17 13.81
C PHE A 307 5.82 10.26 15.03
N SER A 308 4.58 9.86 15.21
CA SER A 308 4.14 8.90 16.22
C SER A 308 3.25 7.83 15.62
N THR A 309 3.15 6.66 16.26
CA THR A 309 2.30 5.56 15.77
C THR A 309 0.85 5.99 15.69
N PHE A 310 0.21 5.69 14.57
CA PHE A 310 -1.18 5.95 14.27
C PHE A 310 -2.02 4.67 14.29
N ARG A 311 -1.57 3.66 13.55
CA ARG A 311 -2.21 2.34 13.47
C ARG A 311 -1.19 1.29 13.04
N GLY A 312 -1.52 0.02 13.21
CA GLY A 312 -0.63 -1.08 12.85
C GLY A 312 -1.28 -2.06 11.88
N SER A 313 -0.46 -2.69 11.07
CA SER A 313 -0.84 -3.79 10.19
C SER A 313 0.11 -4.97 10.32
N VAL A 314 -0.34 -6.14 9.91
CA VAL A 314 0.45 -7.37 9.90
C VAL A 314 0.26 -8.10 8.58
N THR A 315 1.37 -8.50 7.96
CA THR A 315 1.38 -9.32 6.75
C THR A 315 1.38 -10.79 7.14
N TYR A 316 0.42 -11.52 6.60
CA TYR A 316 0.36 -12.97 6.61
C TYR A 316 0.87 -13.53 5.29
N GLU A 317 1.63 -14.62 5.36
CA GLU A 317 2.27 -15.21 4.20
C GLU A 317 2.15 -16.73 4.19
N ARG A 318 2.01 -17.30 3.00
CA ARG A 318 2.16 -18.73 2.74
C ARG A 318 2.98 -18.94 1.47
N LYS A 319 4.02 -19.77 1.58
CA LYS A 319 4.83 -20.17 0.41
C LYS A 319 4.02 -21.14 -0.47
N VAL A 320 4.03 -20.88 -1.78
CA VAL A 320 3.44 -21.74 -2.82
C VAL A 320 4.53 -22.64 -3.39
N GLN A 321 4.22 -23.94 -3.51
CA GLN A 321 5.12 -24.97 -4.06
C GLN A 321 4.95 -25.10 -5.57
#